data_21bd0a38cd47353da42700600ecafad2
#
_entry.id   21bd0a38cd47353da42700600ecafad2
#
_cell.length_a   1.000
_cell.length_b   1.000
_cell.length_c   1.000
_cell.angle_alpha   90.00
_cell.angle_beta   90.00
_cell.angle_gamma   90.00
#
_symmetry.space_group_name_H-M   'P 1'
#
loop_
_entity.id
_entity.type
_entity.pdbx_description
1 polymer ?
#
loop_
_entity_poly.entity_id
_entity_poly.type
_entity_poly.pdbx_seq_one_letter_code
_entity_poly.pdbx_strand_id
1 'polypeptide(L)'
;VELGCGNGRFAVSSAVRQPGWDHLAVDILPMVIRYATRRGNQRGLTNVRFLVCGGSEFLRDYFADGSIHQLHIYHPQPYREAGDEQKRLLSPEFLVLAHRRLVAGGEFYFQTDNPAYWSYFQKAVSPLFKITSTPDRWLEDPEGRTRREIVAKSQGLSIFRAVAEKVELDQSAYATYLQNAPAAEFDAMEAHPQRFANGHQVRRRQRGRRR
;
A
#
# COMPACT_ATOMS: atom_id res chain seq x y z
N VAL A 1 3.18 2.19 11.02
CA VAL A 1 2.15 2.97 10.32
C VAL A 1 1.69 2.20 9.09
N GLU A 2 0.37 2.11 8.82
CA GLU A 2 -0.19 1.47 7.61
C GLU A 2 -0.99 2.49 6.80
N LEU A 3 -0.66 2.65 5.52
CA LEU A 3 -1.39 3.51 4.58
C LEU A 3 -2.24 2.66 3.62
N GLY A 4 -3.55 3.00 3.54
CA GLY A 4 -4.52 2.21 2.79
C GLY A 4 -4.92 0.93 3.54
N CYS A 5 -5.22 1.03 4.83
CA CYS A 5 -5.43 -0.12 5.70
C CYS A 5 -6.70 -0.95 5.39
N GLY A 6 -7.58 -0.44 4.55
CA GLY A 6 -8.85 -1.08 4.25
C GLY A 6 -9.63 -1.41 5.52
N ASN A 7 -10.00 -2.67 5.68
CA ASN A 7 -10.75 -3.14 6.87
C ASN A 7 -9.90 -3.39 8.13
N GLY A 8 -8.65 -2.93 8.14
CA GLY A 8 -7.75 -3.00 9.29
C GLY A 8 -7.23 -4.41 9.62
N ARG A 9 -7.26 -5.35 8.66
CA ARG A 9 -6.84 -6.74 8.93
C ARG A 9 -5.41 -6.80 9.45
N PHE A 10 -4.47 -6.16 8.76
CA PHE A 10 -3.07 -6.16 9.14
C PHE A 10 -2.83 -5.36 10.43
N ALA A 11 -3.31 -4.11 10.50
CA ALA A 11 -3.11 -3.26 11.69
C ALA A 11 -3.63 -3.92 12.99
N VAL A 12 -4.83 -4.54 12.93
CA VAL A 12 -5.39 -5.27 14.08
C VAL A 12 -4.55 -6.50 14.44
N SER A 13 -4.14 -7.29 13.44
CA SER A 13 -3.30 -8.47 13.66
C SER A 13 -1.94 -8.09 14.25
N SER A 14 -1.33 -7.04 13.72
CA SER A 14 -0.05 -6.50 14.19
C SER A 14 -0.15 -5.96 15.63
N ALA A 15 -1.21 -5.22 15.95
CA ALA A 15 -1.44 -4.68 17.29
C ALA A 15 -1.60 -5.78 18.35
N VAL A 16 -2.22 -6.91 17.99
CA VAL A 16 -2.30 -8.08 18.87
C VAL A 16 -0.92 -8.70 19.11
N ARG A 17 -0.12 -8.86 18.06
CA ARG A 17 1.21 -9.49 18.16
C ARG A 17 2.25 -8.62 18.84
N GLN A 18 2.10 -7.29 18.72
CA GLN A 18 3.08 -6.32 19.22
C GLN A 18 2.43 -5.31 20.17
N PRO A 19 2.02 -5.75 21.38
CA PRO A 19 1.27 -4.89 22.31
C PRO A 19 2.07 -3.70 22.83
N GLY A 20 3.41 -3.73 22.76
CA GLY A 20 4.28 -2.63 23.15
C GLY A 20 4.51 -1.58 22.04
N TRP A 21 3.85 -1.73 20.88
CA TRP A 21 3.97 -0.80 19.77
C TRP A 21 2.66 -0.05 19.54
N ASP A 22 2.76 1.22 19.17
CA ASP A 22 1.61 1.98 18.68
C ASP A 22 1.41 1.75 17.18
N HIS A 23 0.19 1.40 16.80
CA HIS A 23 -0.21 1.15 15.42
C HIS A 23 -1.15 2.24 14.95
N LEU A 24 -0.75 2.97 13.91
CA LEU A 24 -1.56 4.01 13.27
C LEU A 24 -1.87 3.59 11.84
N ALA A 25 -3.14 3.61 11.46
CA ALA A 25 -3.58 3.10 10.18
C ALA A 25 -4.63 4.03 9.54
N VAL A 26 -4.47 4.32 8.25
CA VAL A 26 -5.37 5.23 7.54
C VAL A 26 -5.91 4.63 6.26
N ASP A 27 -7.09 5.11 5.88
CA ASP A 27 -7.70 4.89 4.57
C ASP A 27 -8.57 6.10 4.22
N ILE A 28 -8.73 6.37 2.94
CA ILE A 28 -9.59 7.48 2.46
C ILE A 28 -11.08 7.14 2.56
N LEU A 29 -11.45 5.88 2.72
CA LEU A 29 -12.82 5.42 2.73
C LEU A 29 -13.38 5.31 4.16
N PRO A 30 -14.34 6.19 4.56
CA PRO A 30 -14.91 6.18 5.91
C PRO A 30 -15.51 4.82 6.30
N MET A 31 -16.11 4.10 5.35
CA MET A 31 -16.74 2.80 5.62
C MET A 31 -15.74 1.76 6.09
N VAL A 32 -14.57 1.66 5.45
CA VAL A 32 -13.57 0.64 5.83
C VAL A 32 -12.95 0.99 7.18
N ILE A 33 -12.75 2.29 7.47
CA ILE A 33 -12.27 2.75 8.78
C ILE A 33 -13.26 2.39 9.89
N ARG A 34 -14.57 2.55 9.66
CA ARG A 34 -15.58 2.08 10.65
C ARG A 34 -15.44 0.60 10.95
N TYR A 35 -15.23 -0.24 9.92
CA TYR A 35 -14.99 -1.67 10.11
C TYR A 35 -13.69 -1.93 10.88
N ALA A 36 -12.62 -1.26 10.51
CA ALA A 36 -11.32 -1.41 11.18
C ALA A 36 -11.40 -1.03 12.67
N THR A 37 -11.99 0.13 12.98
CA THR A 37 -12.20 0.60 14.36
C THR A 37 -13.05 -0.40 15.16
N ARG A 38 -14.17 -0.87 14.59
CA ARG A 38 -15.01 -1.88 15.26
C ARG A 38 -14.23 -3.15 15.59
N ARG A 39 -13.39 -3.62 14.67
CA ARG A 39 -12.55 -4.83 14.88
C ARG A 39 -11.52 -4.64 15.99
N GLY A 40 -10.88 -3.46 16.06
CA GLY A 40 -9.97 -3.11 17.14
C GLY A 40 -10.68 -3.10 18.51
N ASN A 41 -11.81 -2.39 18.56
CA ASN A 41 -12.62 -2.28 19.79
C ASN A 41 -13.15 -3.63 20.28
N GLN A 42 -13.63 -4.50 19.38
CA GLN A 42 -14.09 -5.85 19.73
C GLN A 42 -13.00 -6.74 20.32
N ARG A 43 -11.73 -6.41 20.10
CA ARG A 43 -10.58 -7.10 20.68
C ARG A 43 -9.98 -6.40 21.91
N GLY A 44 -10.59 -5.28 22.33
CA GLY A 44 -10.08 -4.50 23.46
C GLY A 44 -8.71 -3.85 23.20
N LEU A 45 -8.33 -3.64 21.93
CA LEU A 45 -7.02 -3.08 21.61
C LEU A 45 -6.97 -1.58 21.92
N THR A 46 -5.97 -1.19 22.68
CA THR A 46 -5.71 0.21 23.06
C THR A 46 -4.53 0.83 22.30
N ASN A 47 -3.76 0.00 21.61
CA ASN A 47 -2.53 0.35 20.89
C ASN A 47 -2.71 0.47 19.38
N VAL A 48 -3.94 0.57 18.89
CA VAL A 48 -4.22 0.81 17.46
C VAL A 48 -5.20 1.96 17.28
N ARG A 49 -4.92 2.84 16.32
CA ARG A 49 -5.78 3.99 15.93
C ARG A 49 -6.03 3.95 14.44
N PHE A 50 -7.26 4.27 14.06
CA PHE A 50 -7.71 4.33 12.66
C PHE A 50 -8.25 5.72 12.34
N LEU A 51 -7.80 6.31 11.23
CA LEU A 51 -8.22 7.64 10.78
C LEU A 51 -8.67 7.60 9.32
N VAL A 52 -9.66 8.42 8.99
CA VAL A 52 -10.01 8.71 7.59
C VAL A 52 -9.08 9.83 7.12
N CYS A 53 -8.09 9.47 6.32
CA CYS A 53 -7.07 10.41 5.83
C CYS A 53 -6.38 9.84 4.59
N GLY A 54 -5.91 10.72 3.70
CA GLY A 54 -5.02 10.34 2.62
C GLY A 54 -3.62 10.02 3.15
N GLY A 55 -2.93 9.08 2.49
CA GLY A 55 -1.62 8.62 2.98
C GLY A 55 -0.55 9.71 2.98
N SER A 56 -0.53 10.57 1.95
CA SER A 56 0.42 11.68 1.87
C SER A 56 0.15 12.75 2.92
N GLU A 57 -1.12 13.14 3.07
CA GLU A 57 -1.55 14.11 4.11
C GLU A 57 -1.22 13.56 5.49
N PHE A 58 -1.47 12.27 5.72
CA PHE A 58 -1.21 11.66 7.03
C PHE A 58 0.28 11.72 7.40
N LEU A 59 1.17 11.35 6.48
CA LEU A 59 2.61 11.45 6.73
C LEU A 59 3.09 12.90 6.89
N ARG A 60 2.52 13.84 6.12
CA ARG A 60 2.94 15.23 6.14
C ARG A 60 2.53 15.93 7.43
N ASP A 61 1.27 15.72 7.87
CA ASP A 61 0.63 16.57 8.87
C ASP A 61 0.67 15.97 10.29
N TYR A 62 0.92 14.66 10.42
CA TYR A 62 0.86 13.98 11.72
C TYR A 62 2.21 13.45 12.21
N PHE A 63 3.26 13.45 11.38
CA PHE A 63 4.56 12.89 11.75
C PHE A 63 5.70 13.88 11.59
N ALA A 64 6.58 13.93 12.60
CA ALA A 64 7.87 14.57 12.48
C ALA A 64 8.85 13.69 11.68
N ASP A 65 9.95 14.29 11.19
CA ASP A 65 11.05 13.53 10.60
C ASP A 65 11.63 12.55 11.64
N GLY A 66 11.94 11.33 11.20
CA GLY A 66 12.53 10.31 12.06
C GLY A 66 11.61 9.82 13.18
N SER A 67 10.29 9.73 12.96
CA SER A 67 9.33 9.30 13.98
C SER A 67 8.66 7.96 13.72
N ILE A 68 8.82 7.38 12.55
CA ILE A 68 8.18 6.12 12.15
C ILE A 68 9.23 5.01 12.08
N HIS A 69 9.01 3.90 12.77
CA HIS A 69 9.89 2.74 12.69
C HIS A 69 9.56 1.83 11.50
N GLN A 70 8.27 1.63 11.24
CA GLN A 70 7.81 0.79 10.13
C GLN A 70 6.66 1.46 9.38
N LEU A 71 6.82 1.56 8.06
CA LEU A 71 5.79 2.05 7.14
C LEU A 71 5.31 0.89 6.27
N HIS A 72 4.01 0.66 6.22
CA HIS A 72 3.39 -0.44 5.50
C HIS A 72 2.44 0.08 4.43
N ILE A 73 2.63 -0.37 3.19
CA ILE A 73 1.77 -0.06 2.05
C ILE A 73 1.48 -1.36 1.29
N TYR A 74 0.23 -1.80 1.31
CA TYR A 74 -0.18 -3.07 0.73
C TYR A 74 -1.24 -2.87 -0.35
N HIS A 75 -0.92 -3.30 -1.57
CA HIS A 75 -1.79 -3.21 -2.74
C HIS A 75 -2.32 -1.78 -2.99
N PRO A 76 -1.43 -0.78 -3.07
CA PRO A 76 -1.86 0.57 -3.39
C PRO A 76 -2.59 0.58 -4.72
N GLN A 77 -3.57 1.48 -4.84
CA GLN A 77 -4.40 1.55 -6.03
C GLN A 77 -3.55 1.91 -7.26
N PRO A 78 -3.55 1.07 -8.30
CA PRO A 78 -2.70 1.30 -9.47
C PRO A 78 -3.25 2.34 -10.44
N TYR A 79 -4.51 2.78 -10.25
CA TYR A 79 -5.20 3.73 -11.12
C TYR A 79 -4.96 3.45 -12.60
N ARG A 80 -5.92 2.78 -13.24
CA ARG A 80 -5.77 2.22 -14.60
C ARG A 80 -6.24 3.16 -15.71
N GLU A 81 -7.04 4.16 -15.37
CA GLU A 81 -7.57 5.09 -16.34
C GLU A 81 -6.52 6.15 -16.69
N ALA A 82 -6.44 6.52 -17.95
CA ALA A 82 -5.54 7.57 -18.42
C ALA A 82 -5.87 8.90 -17.73
N GLY A 83 -4.84 9.58 -17.23
CA GLY A 83 -4.97 10.82 -16.47
C GLY A 83 -5.15 10.63 -14.96
N ASP A 84 -5.25 9.39 -14.48
CA ASP A 84 -5.36 9.08 -13.06
C ASP A 84 -4.01 8.72 -12.39
N GLU A 85 -2.92 8.72 -13.16
CA GLU A 85 -1.58 8.35 -12.70
C GLU A 85 -1.10 9.21 -11.53
N GLN A 86 -1.45 10.49 -11.54
CA GLN A 86 -1.14 11.46 -10.48
C GLN A 86 -1.80 11.12 -9.13
N LYS A 87 -2.81 10.25 -9.13
CA LYS A 87 -3.46 9.77 -7.90
C LYS A 87 -2.72 8.61 -7.24
N ARG A 88 -1.69 8.06 -7.91
CA ARG A 88 -0.87 6.97 -7.37
C ARG A 88 -0.10 7.45 -6.15
N LEU A 89 -0.17 6.69 -5.08
CA LEU A 89 0.42 7.08 -3.80
C LEU A 89 1.95 7.22 -3.87
N LEU A 90 2.63 6.32 -4.55
CA LEU A 90 4.09 6.29 -4.60
C LEU A 90 4.65 7.27 -5.65
N SER A 91 4.35 8.57 -5.52
CA SER A 91 5.06 9.58 -6.29
C SER A 91 6.49 9.79 -5.75
N PRO A 92 7.39 10.39 -6.52
CA PRO A 92 8.72 10.76 -6.02
C PRO A 92 8.69 11.61 -4.75
N GLU A 93 7.80 12.60 -4.68
CA GLU A 93 7.62 13.47 -3.51
C GLU A 93 7.11 12.68 -2.30
N PHE A 94 6.19 11.75 -2.51
CA PHE A 94 5.73 10.86 -1.46
C PHE A 94 6.87 9.98 -0.93
N LEU A 95 7.72 9.44 -1.80
CA LEU A 95 8.83 8.59 -1.40
C LEU A 95 9.89 9.35 -0.61
N VAL A 96 10.19 10.61 -0.96
CA VAL A 96 11.02 11.51 -0.15
C VAL A 96 10.38 11.76 1.22
N LEU A 97 9.08 12.05 1.24
CA LEU A 97 8.35 12.28 2.49
C LEU A 97 8.40 11.03 3.38
N ALA A 98 8.09 9.86 2.84
CA ALA A 98 8.14 8.59 3.56
C ALA A 98 9.53 8.30 4.13
N HIS A 99 10.57 8.52 3.32
CA HIS A 99 11.95 8.37 3.74
C HIS A 99 12.32 9.29 4.92
N ARG A 100 11.94 10.56 4.85
CA ARG A 100 12.20 11.52 5.93
C ARG A 100 11.50 11.14 7.23
N ARG A 101 10.25 10.62 7.16
CA ARG A 101 9.47 10.24 8.34
C ARG A 101 9.97 8.99 9.04
N LEU A 102 10.65 8.09 8.33
CA LEU A 102 11.26 6.91 8.92
C LEU A 102 12.48 7.27 9.78
N VAL A 103 12.64 6.59 10.91
CA VAL A 103 13.88 6.63 11.72
C VAL A 103 15.08 6.09 10.93
N ALA A 104 16.30 6.33 11.40
CA ALA A 104 17.48 5.64 10.88
C ALA A 104 17.30 4.12 11.01
N GLY A 105 17.54 3.35 9.95
CA GLY A 105 17.28 1.93 9.90
C GLY A 105 15.79 1.54 9.90
N GLY A 106 14.90 2.52 9.75
CA GLY A 106 13.46 2.26 9.64
C GLY A 106 13.11 1.53 8.35
N GLU A 107 12.05 0.74 8.38
CA GLU A 107 11.69 -0.20 7.33
C GLU A 107 10.43 0.22 6.57
N PHE A 108 10.47 0.08 5.26
CA PHE A 108 9.33 0.26 4.36
C PHE A 108 8.90 -1.11 3.81
N TYR A 109 7.70 -1.53 4.18
CA TYR A 109 7.05 -2.76 3.73
C TYR A 109 6.11 -2.46 2.56
N PHE A 110 6.34 -3.13 1.45
CA PHE A 110 5.54 -2.95 0.25
C PHE A 110 5.02 -4.29 -0.28
N GLN A 111 3.79 -4.27 -0.80
CA GLN A 111 3.21 -5.42 -1.47
C GLN A 111 2.24 -4.98 -2.57
N THR A 112 2.29 -5.68 -3.70
CA THR A 112 1.35 -5.47 -4.81
C THR A 112 1.12 -6.76 -5.59
N ASP A 113 -0.05 -6.88 -6.22
CA ASP A 113 -0.36 -7.90 -7.23
C ASP A 113 -0.29 -7.33 -8.65
N ASN A 114 0.23 -6.12 -8.83
CA ASN A 114 0.41 -5.46 -10.12
C ASN A 114 1.89 -5.48 -10.52
N PRO A 115 2.31 -6.24 -11.56
CA PRO A 115 3.71 -6.31 -11.98
C PRO A 115 4.30 -4.98 -12.45
N ALA A 116 3.51 -4.12 -13.12
CA ALA A 116 3.98 -2.81 -13.56
C ALA A 116 4.24 -1.89 -12.36
N TYR A 117 3.36 -1.92 -11.34
CA TYR A 117 3.60 -1.19 -10.09
C TYR A 117 4.83 -1.73 -9.35
N TRP A 118 5.04 -3.05 -9.37
CA TRP A 118 6.24 -3.66 -8.79
C TRP A 118 7.52 -3.19 -9.49
N SER A 119 7.53 -3.20 -10.83
CA SER A 119 8.66 -2.71 -11.62
C SER A 119 8.96 -1.22 -11.36
N TYR A 120 7.92 -0.39 -11.27
CA TYR A 120 8.04 1.00 -10.88
C TYR A 120 8.61 1.14 -9.46
N PHE A 121 8.05 0.41 -8.48
CA PHE A 121 8.50 0.43 -7.09
C PHE A 121 10.01 0.15 -7.00
N GLN A 122 10.49 -0.90 -7.64
CA GLN A 122 11.91 -1.25 -7.59
C GLN A 122 12.80 -0.10 -8.09
N LYS A 123 12.41 0.57 -9.18
CA LYS A 123 13.18 1.69 -9.76
C LYS A 123 13.12 2.95 -8.91
N ALA A 124 11.93 3.29 -8.40
CA ALA A 124 11.71 4.54 -7.68
C ALA A 124 12.25 4.48 -6.24
N VAL A 125 12.23 3.30 -5.61
CA VAL A 125 12.59 3.13 -4.20
C VAL A 125 14.09 2.91 -4.02
N SER A 126 14.78 2.24 -4.95
CA SER A 126 16.19 1.87 -4.80
C SER A 126 17.18 3.02 -4.52
N PRO A 127 16.95 4.28 -4.97
CA PRO A 127 17.86 5.36 -4.61
C PRO A 127 17.72 5.87 -3.17
N LEU A 128 16.58 5.61 -2.52
CA LEU A 128 16.26 6.07 -1.17
C LEU A 128 16.34 4.95 -0.13
N PHE A 129 16.16 3.70 -0.57
CA PHE A 129 16.05 2.55 0.30
C PHE A 129 16.84 1.37 -0.25
N LYS A 130 17.41 0.59 0.64
CA LYS A 130 18.00 -0.71 0.30
C LYS A 130 16.94 -1.79 0.47
N ILE A 131 16.56 -2.48 -0.61
CA ILE A 131 15.70 -3.66 -0.50
C ILE A 131 16.49 -4.77 0.19
N THR A 132 16.03 -5.17 1.38
CA THR A 132 16.69 -6.15 2.25
C THR A 132 16.13 -7.54 2.08
N SER A 133 14.86 -7.65 1.71
CA SER A 133 14.26 -8.94 1.39
C SER A 133 13.06 -8.80 0.45
N THR A 134 12.79 -9.89 -0.29
CA THR A 134 11.60 -10.03 -1.15
C THR A 134 10.93 -11.36 -0.83
N PRO A 135 10.19 -11.46 0.29
CA PRO A 135 9.66 -12.73 0.76
C PRO A 135 8.52 -13.25 -0.13
N ASP A 136 8.48 -14.55 -0.35
CA ASP A 136 7.37 -15.20 -1.07
C ASP A 136 6.05 -15.11 -0.30
N ARG A 137 6.13 -15.03 1.03
CA ARG A 137 5.00 -14.87 1.94
C ARG A 137 5.42 -14.17 3.23
N TRP A 138 4.45 -13.60 3.91
CA TRP A 138 4.64 -13.13 5.27
C TRP A 138 4.45 -14.30 6.24
N LEU A 139 5.50 -14.66 6.99
CA LEU A 139 5.48 -15.85 7.85
C LEU A 139 4.49 -15.73 8.99
N GLU A 140 4.34 -14.53 9.53
CA GLU A 140 3.42 -14.22 10.63
C GLU A 140 1.93 -14.12 10.21
N ASP A 141 1.67 -14.03 8.91
CA ASP A 141 0.33 -13.96 8.33
C ASP A 141 0.23 -14.92 7.11
N PRO A 142 0.29 -16.25 7.31
CA PRO A 142 0.41 -17.22 6.22
C PRO A 142 -0.80 -17.21 5.26
N GLU A 143 -1.98 -16.82 5.74
CA GLU A 143 -3.16 -16.64 4.88
C GLU A 143 -3.07 -15.36 4.03
N GLY A 144 -2.43 -14.33 4.56
CA GLY A 144 -2.25 -13.01 3.95
C GLY A 144 -2.54 -11.86 4.90
N ARG A 145 -1.73 -10.81 4.82
CA ARG A 145 -1.85 -9.59 5.64
C ARG A 145 -3.12 -8.81 5.34
N THR A 146 -3.56 -8.81 4.08
CA THR A 146 -4.70 -8.01 3.65
C THR A 146 -5.79 -8.85 2.99
N ARG A 147 -7.03 -8.30 2.95
CA ARG A 147 -8.11 -8.92 2.20
C ARG A 147 -7.78 -9.03 0.71
N ARG A 148 -7.10 -8.02 0.15
CA ARG A 148 -6.68 -8.03 -1.25
C ARG A 148 -5.72 -9.17 -1.55
N GLU A 149 -4.75 -9.41 -0.68
CA GLU A 149 -3.81 -10.52 -0.82
C GLU A 149 -4.52 -11.87 -0.87
N ILE A 150 -5.45 -12.11 0.06
CA ILE A 150 -6.22 -13.36 0.12
C ILE A 150 -6.99 -13.57 -1.19
N VAL A 151 -7.65 -12.52 -1.70
CA VAL A 151 -8.38 -12.59 -2.97
C VAL A 151 -7.44 -12.82 -4.15
N ALA A 152 -6.31 -12.12 -4.21
CA ALA A 152 -5.33 -12.29 -5.28
C ALA A 152 -4.76 -13.72 -5.30
N LYS A 153 -4.40 -14.26 -4.12
CA LYS A 153 -3.96 -15.67 -3.98
C LYS A 153 -5.04 -16.66 -4.44
N SER A 154 -6.28 -16.46 -4.06
CA SER A 154 -7.38 -17.35 -4.49
C SER A 154 -7.65 -17.30 -6.00
N GLN A 155 -7.20 -16.24 -6.67
CA GLN A 155 -7.28 -16.06 -8.12
C GLN A 155 -5.99 -16.52 -8.85
N GLY A 156 -5.02 -17.07 -8.14
CA GLY A 156 -3.73 -17.48 -8.72
C GLY A 156 -2.85 -16.32 -9.20
N LEU A 157 -3.09 -15.10 -8.71
CA LEU A 157 -2.31 -13.94 -9.10
C LEU A 157 -0.95 -13.95 -8.37
N SER A 158 0.10 -13.58 -9.07
CA SER A 158 1.41 -13.33 -8.47
C SER A 158 1.32 -12.15 -7.49
N ILE A 159 2.03 -12.25 -6.38
CA ILE A 159 2.11 -11.20 -5.38
C ILE A 159 3.58 -10.89 -5.12
N PHE A 160 3.94 -9.65 -5.35
CA PHE A 160 5.29 -9.13 -5.15
C PHE A 160 5.37 -8.45 -3.79
N ARG A 161 6.47 -8.68 -3.06
CA ARG A 161 6.69 -8.16 -1.71
C ARG A 161 8.10 -7.64 -1.57
N ALA A 162 8.27 -6.59 -0.78
CA ALA A 162 9.57 -6.10 -0.39
C ALA A 162 9.56 -5.63 1.06
N VAL A 163 10.70 -5.80 1.70
CA VAL A 163 11.12 -5.03 2.86
C VAL A 163 12.31 -4.21 2.42
N ALA A 164 12.24 -2.91 2.62
CA ALA A 164 13.28 -1.97 2.23
C ALA A 164 13.66 -1.11 3.44
N GLU A 165 14.96 -1.06 3.74
CA GLU A 165 15.50 -0.29 4.84
C GLU A 165 15.93 1.10 4.37
N LYS A 166 15.63 2.12 5.17
CA LYS A 166 16.05 3.50 4.92
C LYS A 166 17.58 3.58 4.87
N VAL A 167 18.13 4.13 3.79
CA VAL A 167 19.56 4.48 3.72
C VAL A 167 19.76 5.90 4.22
N GLU A 168 20.93 6.18 4.78
CA GLU A 168 21.26 7.55 5.18
C GLU A 168 21.58 8.40 3.95
N LEU A 169 20.95 9.56 3.86
CA LEU A 169 21.10 10.53 2.77
C LEU A 169 21.27 11.93 3.33
N ASP A 170 22.11 12.69 2.70
CA ASP A 170 22.18 14.12 2.96
C ASP A 170 21.03 14.90 2.29
N GLN A 171 20.86 16.16 2.68
CA GLN A 171 19.77 16.99 2.17
C GLN A 171 19.84 17.21 0.65
N SER A 172 21.04 17.19 0.05
CA SER A 172 21.23 17.41 -1.39
C SER A 172 20.77 16.20 -2.21
N ALA A 173 20.85 15.00 -1.65
CA ALA A 173 20.42 13.78 -2.30
C ALA A 173 18.92 13.77 -2.62
N TYR A 174 18.08 14.40 -1.78
CA TYR A 174 16.64 14.52 -2.08
C TYR A 174 16.36 15.37 -3.32
N ALA A 175 17.06 16.49 -3.48
CA ALA A 175 16.92 17.34 -4.65
C ALA A 175 17.36 16.60 -5.92
N THR A 176 18.48 15.89 -5.84
CA THR A 176 19.00 15.05 -6.94
C THR A 176 18.01 13.92 -7.27
N TYR A 177 17.47 13.29 -6.26
CA TYR A 177 16.44 12.25 -6.45
C TYR A 177 15.22 12.80 -7.17
N LEU A 178 14.64 13.91 -6.70
CA LEU A 178 13.43 14.49 -7.30
C LEU A 178 13.63 14.93 -8.76
N GLN A 179 14.86 15.32 -9.15
CA GLN A 179 15.19 15.65 -10.54
C GLN A 179 15.29 14.44 -11.46
N ASN A 180 15.63 13.26 -10.93
CA ASN A 180 15.96 12.07 -11.72
C ASN A 180 15.00 10.89 -11.48
N ALA A 181 14.10 10.98 -10.51
CA ALA A 181 13.21 9.89 -10.16
C ALA A 181 12.23 9.59 -11.32
N PRO A 182 11.92 8.32 -11.57
CA PRO A 182 10.93 7.96 -12.55
C PRO A 182 9.56 8.48 -12.12
N ALA A 183 8.83 9.10 -13.05
CA ALA A 183 7.42 9.42 -12.82
C ALA A 183 6.61 8.13 -12.58
N ALA A 184 5.55 8.24 -11.77
CA ALA A 184 4.66 7.10 -11.48
C ALA A 184 3.74 6.77 -12.69
N GLU A 185 4.30 6.83 -13.89
CA GLU A 185 3.65 6.60 -15.17
C GLU A 185 3.99 5.19 -15.68
N PHE A 186 3.06 4.28 -15.55
CA PHE A 186 3.17 2.91 -16.06
C PHE A 186 1.80 2.39 -16.47
N ASP A 187 1.75 1.51 -17.46
CA ASP A 187 0.50 0.86 -17.86
C ASP A 187 0.09 -0.20 -16.83
N ALA A 188 -0.84 0.17 -15.97
CA ALA A 188 -1.39 -0.73 -14.96
C ALA A 188 -2.30 -1.83 -15.53
N MET A 189 -2.66 -1.75 -16.83
CA MET A 189 -3.51 -2.74 -17.51
C MET A 189 -2.72 -3.95 -18.01
N GLU A 190 -1.47 -3.79 -18.41
CA GLU A 190 -0.61 -4.89 -18.88
C GLU A 190 -0.45 -6.02 -17.87
N ALA A 191 -0.73 -5.71 -16.60
CA ALA A 191 -0.42 -6.58 -15.49
C ALA A 191 -1.26 -7.86 -15.37
N HIS A 192 -2.49 -7.91 -15.92
CA HIS A 192 -3.41 -9.03 -15.75
C HIS A 192 -4.31 -9.26 -16.96
N PRO A 193 -3.78 -9.73 -18.10
CA PRO A 193 -4.58 -9.98 -19.31
C PRO A 193 -5.73 -10.97 -19.08
N GLN A 194 -5.59 -11.90 -18.13
CA GLN A 194 -6.62 -12.92 -17.86
C GLN A 194 -7.84 -12.40 -17.08
N ARG A 195 -7.77 -11.24 -16.42
CA ARG A 195 -8.91 -10.68 -15.67
C ARG A 195 -10.05 -10.19 -16.55
N PHE A 196 -9.76 -9.84 -17.80
CA PHE A 196 -10.74 -9.24 -18.70
C PHE A 196 -11.43 -10.25 -19.61
N ALA A 197 -10.89 -11.46 -19.78
CA ALA A 197 -11.54 -12.51 -20.57
C ALA A 197 -12.83 -13.07 -19.93
N ASN A 198 -12.98 -12.94 -18.60
CA ASN A 198 -14.10 -13.53 -17.85
C ASN A 198 -15.10 -12.52 -17.28
N GLY A 199 -15.00 -11.25 -17.59
CA GLY A 199 -15.69 -10.18 -16.85
C GLY A 199 -16.70 -9.31 -17.59
N HIS A 200 -17.23 -9.66 -18.77
CA HIS A 200 -18.42 -9.00 -19.34
C HIS A 200 -19.12 -9.87 -20.37
N GLN A 201 -19.73 -10.98 -19.95
CA GLN A 201 -20.98 -11.36 -20.58
C GLN A 201 -22.10 -10.51 -19.95
N VAL A 202 -22.26 -9.30 -20.44
CA VAL A 202 -23.49 -8.52 -20.23
C VAL A 202 -24.62 -9.30 -20.89
N ARG A 203 -25.43 -9.97 -20.08
CA ARG A 203 -26.72 -10.51 -20.53
C ARG A 203 -27.53 -9.33 -21.10
N ARG A 204 -27.50 -9.15 -22.42
CA ARG A 204 -28.51 -8.39 -23.12
C ARG A 204 -29.86 -9.11 -22.90
N ARG A 205 -30.63 -8.64 -21.93
CA ARG A 205 -32.05 -8.97 -21.84
C ARG A 205 -32.73 -8.44 -23.10
N GLN A 206 -33.03 -9.33 -24.03
CA GLN A 206 -33.98 -9.05 -25.09
C GLN A 206 -35.29 -8.70 -24.43
N ARG A 207 -35.67 -7.44 -24.45
CA ARG A 207 -37.06 -7.03 -24.22
C ARG A 207 -37.84 -7.45 -25.44
N GLY A 208 -38.49 -8.63 -25.35
CA GLY A 208 -39.50 -9.05 -26.31
C GLY A 208 -40.64 -8.04 -26.33
N ARG A 209 -40.85 -7.43 -27.47
CA ARG A 209 -42.13 -6.76 -27.80
C ARG A 209 -43.23 -7.80 -27.73
N ARG A 210 -44.20 -7.62 -26.85
CA ARG A 210 -45.51 -8.20 -27.00
C ARG A 210 -46.45 -7.11 -27.53
N ARG A 211 -47.09 -7.44 -28.63
CA ARG A 211 -48.26 -6.74 -29.20
C ARG A 211 -49.50 -7.01 -28.30
#